data_8c22f93592ebdffb0c9e4dc5a8621917
#
_entry.id   8c22f93592ebdffb0c9e4dc5a8621917
#
_cell.length_a   1.000
_cell.length_b   1.000
_cell.length_c   1.000
_cell.angle_alpha   90.00
_cell.angle_beta   90.00
_cell.angle_gamma   90.00
#
_symmetry.space_group_name_H-M   'P 1'
#
loop_
_entity.id
_entity.type
_entity.pdbx_description
1 polymer ?
#
loop_
_entity_poly.entity_id
_entity_poly.type
_entity_poly.pdbx_seq_one_letter_code
_entity_poly.pdbx_strand_id
1 'polypeptide(L)'
;MQQMRRHILYMSNKYTLGIDIGSTTVKIAILDENDTLLFADYQRHFANIQETLAELLAKAYGKLGELTLHPVITGSGGLTLANHLGVPFVQEVIAVSTSLQKIAPQTDVAIELGGEDAKIIYFEGGNIEQRMNGICAGGTGSFIDQMASLLQTDATGLNEYAKNYKALYPIAARCGVFAKTDIQPLINDGATKEDLSASIFQAVVNQTIS
;
A
#
# COMPACT_ATOMS: atom_id res chain seq x y z
N MET A 1 -34.44 37.77 -8.43
CA MET A 1 -34.09 36.96 -7.26
C MET A 1 -33.97 35.45 -7.54
N GLN A 2 -34.72 34.85 -8.48
CA GLN A 2 -34.61 33.43 -8.82
C GLN A 2 -33.37 33.08 -9.65
N GLN A 3 -32.85 34.00 -10.47
CA GLN A 3 -31.62 33.77 -11.26
C GLN A 3 -30.33 33.84 -10.42
N MET A 4 -30.32 34.61 -9.33
CA MET A 4 -29.19 34.69 -8.41
C MET A 4 -29.05 33.42 -7.52
N ARG A 5 -30.17 32.74 -7.22
CA ARG A 5 -30.12 31.46 -6.49
C ARG A 5 -29.59 30.28 -7.31
N ARG A 6 -29.67 30.33 -8.65
CA ARG A 6 -29.10 29.31 -9.54
C ARG A 6 -27.58 29.43 -9.72
N HIS A 7 -26.99 30.61 -9.46
CA HIS A 7 -25.52 30.81 -9.57
C HIS A 7 -24.77 30.44 -8.28
N ILE A 8 -25.45 30.35 -7.12
CA ILE A 8 -24.83 29.93 -5.84
C ILE A 8 -24.78 28.41 -5.70
N LEU A 9 -25.52 27.65 -6.52
CA LEU A 9 -25.56 26.18 -6.50
C LEU A 9 -24.50 25.50 -7.37
N TYR A 10 -23.55 26.24 -7.95
CA TYR A 10 -22.50 25.71 -8.82
C TYR A 10 -21.08 26.01 -8.36
N MET A 11 -20.89 26.29 -7.09
CA MET A 11 -19.59 25.98 -6.45
C MET A 11 -19.66 24.53 -5.95
N SER A 12 -19.68 23.57 -6.86
CA SER A 12 -19.51 22.18 -6.46
C SER A 12 -18.08 22.04 -5.94
N ASN A 13 -17.95 21.88 -4.63
CA ASN A 13 -16.69 21.49 -4.02
C ASN A 13 -16.12 20.33 -4.85
N LYS A 14 -14.95 20.53 -5.42
CA LYS A 14 -14.31 19.51 -6.26
C LYS A 14 -13.60 18.54 -5.35
N TYR A 15 -14.20 17.36 -5.15
CA TYR A 15 -13.57 16.29 -4.40
C TYR A 15 -12.79 15.39 -5.36
N THR A 16 -11.54 15.11 -5.02
CA THR A 16 -10.71 14.17 -5.78
C THR A 16 -10.81 12.79 -5.15
N LEU A 17 -11.07 11.77 -5.97
CA LEU A 17 -11.03 10.37 -5.58
C LEU A 17 -9.79 9.71 -6.19
N GLY A 18 -8.81 9.39 -5.36
CA GLY A 18 -7.70 8.52 -5.74
C GLY A 18 -8.11 7.05 -5.57
N ILE A 19 -7.83 6.22 -6.57
CA ILE A 19 -8.05 4.77 -6.55
C ILE A 19 -6.72 4.11 -6.88
N ASP A 20 -6.21 3.27 -5.97
CA ASP A 20 -5.03 2.44 -6.21
C ASP A 20 -5.45 0.98 -6.29
N ILE A 21 -5.21 0.37 -7.47
CA ILE A 21 -5.46 -1.05 -7.71
C ILE A 21 -4.13 -1.77 -7.80
N GLY A 22 -3.67 -2.23 -6.64
CA GLY A 22 -2.46 -3.03 -6.54
C GLY A 22 -2.71 -4.51 -6.86
N SER A 23 -1.65 -5.32 -6.82
CA SER A 23 -1.70 -6.76 -7.07
C SER A 23 -2.55 -7.55 -6.05
N THR A 24 -2.64 -7.06 -4.81
CA THR A 24 -3.33 -7.75 -3.71
C THR A 24 -4.45 -6.93 -3.05
N THR A 25 -4.43 -5.61 -3.21
CA THR A 25 -5.31 -4.68 -2.50
C THR A 25 -5.90 -3.63 -3.42
N VAL A 26 -7.11 -3.18 -3.10
CA VAL A 26 -7.69 -1.91 -3.60
C VAL A 26 -7.67 -0.90 -2.48
N LYS A 27 -7.28 0.32 -2.80
CA LYS A 27 -7.26 1.45 -1.85
C LYS A 27 -7.99 2.63 -2.46
N ILE A 28 -8.67 3.41 -1.62
CA ILE A 28 -9.26 4.69 -2.04
C ILE A 28 -8.88 5.79 -1.07
N ALA A 29 -8.75 7.00 -1.60
CA ALA A 29 -8.60 8.23 -0.81
C ALA A 29 -9.46 9.34 -1.42
N ILE A 30 -10.19 10.08 -0.58
CA ILE A 30 -11.01 11.22 -0.99
C ILE A 30 -10.45 12.48 -0.34
N LEU A 31 -10.10 13.45 -1.19
CA LEU A 31 -9.57 14.75 -0.78
C LEU A 31 -10.59 15.84 -1.12
N ASP A 32 -10.62 16.88 -0.29
CA ASP A 32 -11.35 18.12 -0.60
C ASP A 32 -10.52 19.03 -1.54
N GLU A 33 -11.06 20.22 -1.83
CA GLU A 33 -10.41 21.22 -2.67
C GLU A 33 -9.11 21.82 -2.10
N ASN A 34 -8.87 21.63 -0.79
CA ASN A 34 -7.65 22.04 -0.08
C ASN A 34 -6.67 20.89 0.10
N ASP A 35 -6.94 19.74 -0.53
CA ASP A 35 -6.20 18.47 -0.39
C ASP A 35 -6.25 17.88 1.03
N THR A 36 -7.28 18.22 1.80
CA THR A 36 -7.52 17.61 3.09
C THR A 36 -8.08 16.21 2.90
N LEU A 37 -7.50 15.22 3.58
CA LEU A 37 -7.96 13.84 3.51
C LEU A 37 -9.27 13.68 4.30
N LEU A 38 -10.38 13.45 3.59
CA LEU A 38 -11.71 13.25 4.18
C LEU A 38 -11.99 11.77 4.48
N PHE A 39 -11.50 10.89 3.62
CA PHE A 39 -11.70 9.45 3.73
C PHE A 39 -10.50 8.72 3.11
N ALA A 40 -10.05 7.67 3.77
CA ALA A 40 -9.16 6.67 3.19
C ALA A 40 -9.50 5.31 3.77
N ASP A 41 -9.47 4.29 2.93
CA ASP A 41 -9.62 2.89 3.35
C ASP A 41 -8.95 1.98 2.30
N TYR A 42 -8.57 0.77 2.71
CA TYR A 42 -8.05 -0.24 1.81
C TYR A 42 -8.58 -1.63 2.17
N GLN A 43 -8.64 -2.50 1.18
CA GLN A 43 -9.13 -3.86 1.36
C GLN A 43 -8.42 -4.82 0.40
N ARG A 44 -8.19 -6.06 0.85
CA ARG A 44 -7.71 -7.13 -0.03
C ARG A 44 -8.82 -7.55 -0.97
N HIS A 45 -8.49 -7.66 -2.27
CA HIS A 45 -9.51 -7.96 -3.29
C HIS A 45 -9.66 -9.46 -3.59
N PHE A 46 -8.72 -10.32 -3.23
CA PHE A 46 -8.79 -11.77 -3.49
C PHE A 46 -9.31 -12.10 -4.92
N ALA A 47 -8.80 -11.38 -5.92
CA ALA A 47 -9.22 -11.38 -7.32
C ALA A 47 -10.62 -10.78 -7.62
N ASN A 48 -11.36 -10.25 -6.63
CA ASN A 48 -12.66 -9.60 -6.79
C ASN A 48 -12.53 -8.07 -6.74
N ILE A 49 -11.77 -7.49 -7.68
CA ILE A 49 -11.41 -6.06 -7.68
C ILE A 49 -12.65 -5.17 -7.73
N GLN A 50 -13.64 -5.52 -8.58
CA GLN A 50 -14.83 -4.68 -8.79
C GLN A 50 -15.71 -4.62 -7.54
N GLU A 51 -15.96 -5.77 -6.93
CA GLU A 51 -16.75 -5.88 -5.70
C GLU A 51 -16.05 -5.14 -4.55
N THR A 52 -14.74 -5.33 -4.42
CA THR A 52 -13.94 -4.66 -3.38
C THR A 52 -13.96 -3.14 -3.55
N LEU A 53 -13.82 -2.63 -4.78
CA LEU A 53 -13.93 -1.20 -5.05
C LEU A 53 -15.33 -0.66 -4.73
N ALA A 54 -16.38 -1.41 -5.11
CA ALA A 54 -17.76 -1.02 -4.81
C ALA A 54 -18.03 -0.96 -3.29
N GLU A 55 -17.51 -1.90 -2.52
CA GLU A 55 -17.60 -1.91 -1.06
C GLU A 55 -16.90 -0.69 -0.43
N LEU A 56 -15.68 -0.37 -0.89
CA LEU A 56 -14.94 0.80 -0.41
C LEU A 56 -15.68 2.10 -0.72
N LEU A 57 -16.24 2.24 -1.93
CA LEU A 57 -17.04 3.40 -2.31
C LEU A 57 -18.34 3.49 -1.50
N ALA A 58 -19.00 2.36 -1.21
CA ALA A 58 -20.18 2.34 -0.36
C ALA A 58 -19.87 2.77 1.08
N LYS A 59 -18.73 2.37 1.64
CA LYS A 59 -18.25 2.84 2.96
C LYS A 59 -18.00 4.35 2.94
N ALA A 60 -17.35 4.87 1.88
CA ALA A 60 -17.13 6.30 1.74
C ALA A 60 -18.44 7.07 1.65
N TYR A 61 -19.40 6.60 0.85
CA TYR A 61 -20.73 7.18 0.74
C TYR A 61 -21.48 7.19 2.09
N GLY A 62 -21.42 6.07 2.81
CA GLY A 62 -22.04 5.97 4.15
C GLY A 62 -21.46 6.97 5.16
N LYS A 63 -20.19 7.37 5.01
CA LYS A 63 -19.52 8.32 5.91
C LYS A 63 -19.66 9.78 5.47
N LEU A 64 -19.59 10.05 4.17
CA LEU A 64 -19.50 11.41 3.63
C LEU A 64 -20.81 11.90 2.96
N GLY A 65 -21.73 10.99 2.66
CA GLY A 65 -22.94 11.29 1.90
C GLY A 65 -22.68 11.43 0.40
N GLU A 66 -23.59 12.13 -0.31
CA GLU A 66 -23.50 12.35 -1.74
C GLU A 66 -22.46 13.42 -2.08
N LEU A 67 -21.46 13.06 -2.88
CA LEU A 67 -20.39 13.93 -3.35
C LEU A 67 -20.20 13.80 -4.87
N THR A 68 -19.81 14.91 -5.52
CA THR A 68 -19.33 14.86 -6.91
C THR A 68 -17.82 14.62 -6.88
N LEU A 69 -17.39 13.42 -7.31
CA LEU A 69 -16.01 12.97 -7.26
C LEU A 69 -15.35 13.08 -8.65
N HIS A 70 -14.08 13.47 -8.66
CA HIS A 70 -13.19 13.44 -9.81
C HIS A 70 -12.20 12.28 -9.62
N PRO A 71 -12.43 11.11 -10.23
CA PRO A 71 -11.59 9.94 -10.02
C PRO A 71 -10.27 10.03 -10.79
N VAL A 72 -9.20 9.54 -10.17
CA VAL A 72 -7.88 9.28 -10.76
C VAL A 72 -7.45 7.89 -10.31
N ILE A 73 -6.96 7.08 -11.22
CA ILE A 73 -6.58 5.70 -10.94
C ILE A 73 -5.06 5.53 -11.04
N THR A 74 -4.52 4.72 -10.14
CA THR A 74 -3.13 4.26 -10.13
C THR A 74 -3.07 2.77 -9.80
N GLY A 75 -1.89 2.22 -9.66
CA GLY A 75 -1.66 0.82 -9.31
C GLY A 75 -1.44 -0.09 -10.51
N SER A 76 -0.74 -1.19 -10.29
CA SER A 76 -0.35 -2.16 -11.35
C SER A 76 -1.55 -2.76 -12.09
N GLY A 77 -2.70 -2.92 -11.40
CA GLY A 77 -3.97 -3.39 -11.99
C GLY A 77 -4.88 -2.26 -12.51
N GLY A 78 -4.51 -0.99 -12.31
CA GLY A 78 -5.41 0.16 -12.51
C GLY A 78 -5.64 0.59 -13.96
N LEU A 79 -4.66 0.37 -14.85
CA LEU A 79 -4.71 0.89 -16.22
C LEU A 79 -5.93 0.41 -17.02
N THR A 80 -6.26 -0.87 -16.92
CA THR A 80 -7.42 -1.45 -17.64
C THR A 80 -8.73 -0.83 -17.14
N LEU A 81 -8.88 -0.64 -15.84
CA LEU A 81 -10.07 -0.02 -15.26
C LEU A 81 -10.17 1.45 -15.64
N ALA A 82 -9.06 2.21 -15.61
CA ALA A 82 -9.01 3.61 -16.01
C ALA A 82 -9.47 3.78 -17.47
N ASN A 83 -8.97 2.94 -18.38
CA ASN A 83 -9.38 2.93 -19.78
C ASN A 83 -10.86 2.59 -19.94
N HIS A 84 -11.36 1.61 -19.20
CA HIS A 84 -12.77 1.21 -19.28
C HIS A 84 -13.72 2.31 -18.80
N LEU A 85 -13.33 3.01 -17.73
CA LEU A 85 -14.14 4.11 -17.17
C LEU A 85 -13.90 5.46 -17.86
N GLY A 86 -12.90 5.58 -18.73
CA GLY A 86 -12.54 6.85 -19.37
C GLY A 86 -12.00 7.90 -18.39
N VAL A 87 -11.32 7.46 -17.32
CA VAL A 87 -10.74 8.34 -16.29
C VAL A 87 -9.21 8.37 -16.35
N PRO A 88 -8.55 9.42 -15.84
CA PRO A 88 -7.09 9.52 -15.85
C PRO A 88 -6.43 8.36 -15.11
N PHE A 89 -5.30 7.88 -15.66
CA PHE A 89 -4.38 6.96 -15.01
C PHE A 89 -3.05 7.67 -14.72
N VAL A 90 -2.52 7.46 -13.53
CA VAL A 90 -1.22 7.99 -13.10
C VAL A 90 -0.34 6.82 -12.68
N GLN A 91 0.91 6.81 -13.11
CA GLN A 91 1.87 5.79 -12.68
C GLN A 91 2.15 5.90 -11.18
N GLU A 92 2.35 4.76 -10.50
CA GLU A 92 2.57 4.69 -9.05
C GLU A 92 3.70 5.61 -8.58
N VAL A 93 4.85 5.57 -9.25
CA VAL A 93 6.00 6.42 -8.89
C VAL A 93 5.65 7.91 -8.92
N ILE A 94 4.83 8.34 -9.88
CA ILE A 94 4.39 9.74 -9.98
C ILE A 94 3.40 10.07 -8.86
N ALA A 95 2.46 9.16 -8.57
CA ALA A 95 1.49 9.34 -7.49
C ALA A 95 2.18 9.44 -6.13
N VAL A 96 3.11 8.53 -5.81
CA VAL A 96 3.89 8.52 -4.56
C VAL A 96 4.76 9.78 -4.46
N SER A 97 5.49 10.13 -5.51
CA SER A 97 6.38 11.29 -5.52
C SER A 97 5.61 12.60 -5.34
N THR A 98 4.48 12.77 -6.04
CA THR A 98 3.62 13.95 -5.90
C THR A 98 3.07 14.08 -4.48
N SER A 99 2.63 12.97 -3.89
CA SER A 99 2.13 12.93 -2.52
C SER A 99 3.22 13.32 -1.53
N LEU A 100 4.41 12.72 -1.62
CA LEU A 100 5.53 12.99 -0.71
C LEU A 100 6.04 14.42 -0.82
N GLN A 101 6.18 14.96 -2.04
CA GLN A 101 6.57 16.36 -2.23
C GLN A 101 5.61 17.34 -1.54
N LYS A 102 4.35 16.95 -1.39
CA LYS A 102 3.32 17.77 -0.75
C LYS A 102 3.28 17.61 0.76
N ILE A 103 3.26 16.37 1.26
CA ILE A 103 3.06 16.09 2.69
C ILE A 103 4.35 15.95 3.49
N ALA A 104 5.47 15.63 2.82
CA ALA A 104 6.77 15.39 3.42
C ALA A 104 7.91 15.86 2.48
N PRO A 105 7.99 17.16 2.14
CA PRO A 105 8.91 17.67 1.12
C PRO A 105 10.40 17.51 1.47
N GLN A 106 10.71 17.18 2.71
CA GLN A 106 12.09 16.92 3.18
C GLN A 106 12.48 15.43 3.03
N THR A 107 11.65 14.61 2.38
CA THR A 107 11.95 13.18 2.16
C THR A 107 13.04 13.04 1.10
N ASP A 108 14.15 12.38 1.44
CA ASP A 108 15.23 12.05 0.50
C ASP A 108 15.01 10.67 -0.14
N VAL A 109 14.40 9.73 0.61
CA VAL A 109 14.19 8.36 0.16
C VAL A 109 12.82 7.87 0.59
N ALA A 110 12.08 7.24 -0.32
CA ALA A 110 10.87 6.50 -0.01
C ALA A 110 11.07 5.01 -0.31
N ILE A 111 10.62 4.16 0.59
CA ILE A 111 10.60 2.71 0.42
C ILE A 111 9.14 2.27 0.38
N GLU A 112 8.75 1.68 -0.73
CA GLU A 112 7.43 1.10 -0.94
C GLU A 112 7.53 -0.42 -0.91
N LEU A 113 6.82 -1.06 0.02
CA LEU A 113 6.68 -2.51 0.09
C LEU A 113 5.28 -2.88 -0.43
N GLY A 114 5.20 -3.17 -1.72
CA GLY A 114 3.98 -3.62 -2.37
C GLY A 114 3.64 -5.08 -2.06
N GLY A 115 2.52 -5.56 -2.61
CA GLY A 115 2.12 -6.96 -2.47
C GLY A 115 3.12 -7.93 -3.13
N GLU A 116 3.58 -7.61 -4.33
CA GLU A 116 4.45 -8.47 -5.14
C GLU A 116 5.81 -7.84 -5.48
N ASP A 117 5.95 -6.54 -5.32
CA ASP A 117 7.18 -5.80 -5.58
C ASP A 117 7.58 -4.94 -4.37
N ALA A 118 8.84 -4.51 -4.36
CA ALA A 118 9.35 -3.52 -3.45
C ALA A 118 10.13 -2.48 -4.27
N LYS A 119 9.95 -1.21 -3.95
CA LYS A 119 10.57 -0.09 -4.67
C LYS A 119 11.28 0.83 -3.70
N ILE A 120 12.44 1.34 -4.11
CA ILE A 120 13.11 2.45 -3.44
C ILE A 120 13.09 3.63 -4.41
N ILE A 121 12.64 4.76 -3.95
CA ILE A 121 12.55 6.01 -4.71
C ILE A 121 13.45 7.03 -4.03
N TYR A 122 14.43 7.54 -4.76
CA TYR A 122 15.35 8.59 -4.32
C TYR A 122 14.91 9.93 -4.87
N PHE A 123 14.93 10.95 -4.03
CA PHE A 123 14.63 12.34 -4.38
C PHE A 123 15.91 13.16 -4.24
N GLU A 124 16.63 13.37 -5.32
CA GLU A 124 17.91 14.09 -5.30
C GLU A 124 17.93 15.21 -6.35
N GLY A 125 18.16 16.44 -5.91
CA GLY A 125 18.34 17.59 -6.80
C GLY A 125 17.17 17.86 -7.76
N GLY A 126 15.94 17.48 -7.41
CA GLY A 126 14.75 17.59 -8.26
C GLY A 126 14.56 16.41 -9.24
N ASN A 127 15.47 15.45 -9.23
CA ASN A 127 15.33 14.21 -9.98
C ASN A 127 14.71 13.12 -9.11
N ILE A 128 14.00 12.19 -9.78
CA ILE A 128 13.41 11.01 -9.16
C ILE A 128 14.09 9.80 -9.79
N GLU A 129 14.81 9.02 -8.98
CA GLU A 129 15.37 7.73 -9.38
C GLU A 129 14.59 6.63 -8.66
N GLN A 130 14.13 5.64 -9.40
CA GLN A 130 13.45 4.47 -8.84
C GLN A 130 14.27 3.22 -9.08
N ARG A 131 14.40 2.40 -8.05
CA ARG A 131 14.90 1.02 -8.14
C ARG A 131 13.84 0.08 -7.62
N MET A 132 13.70 -1.05 -8.27
CA MET A 132 12.70 -2.07 -7.93
C MET A 132 13.38 -3.43 -7.83
N ASN A 133 12.98 -4.26 -6.86
CA ASN A 133 13.41 -5.64 -6.82
C ASN A 133 12.79 -6.40 -7.99
N GLY A 134 13.62 -6.96 -8.87
CA GLY A 134 13.17 -7.40 -10.19
C GLY A 134 12.70 -8.84 -10.30
N ILE A 135 12.81 -9.73 -9.29
CA ILE A 135 12.71 -11.17 -9.58
C ILE A 135 12.00 -12.00 -8.48
N CYS A 136 11.82 -11.51 -7.28
CA CYS A 136 11.29 -12.35 -6.20
C CYS A 136 10.41 -11.58 -5.22
N ALA A 137 9.32 -12.20 -4.79
CA ALA A 137 8.46 -11.66 -3.72
C ALA A 137 9.14 -11.57 -2.34
N GLY A 138 10.40 -11.98 -2.23
CA GLY A 138 11.21 -11.79 -1.01
C GLY A 138 11.32 -10.30 -0.67
N GLY A 139 11.04 -9.96 0.57
CA GLY A 139 11.05 -8.57 1.02
C GLY A 139 9.78 -7.77 0.68
N THR A 140 8.74 -8.42 0.15
CA THR A 140 7.44 -7.78 -0.18
C THR A 140 6.36 -8.07 0.88
N GLY A 141 5.20 -7.42 0.73
CA GLY A 141 4.04 -7.69 1.57
C GLY A 141 3.57 -9.14 1.52
N SER A 142 3.60 -9.79 0.34
CA SER A 142 3.25 -11.20 0.20
C SER A 142 4.22 -12.12 0.95
N PHE A 143 5.50 -11.78 1.02
CA PHE A 143 6.45 -12.52 1.86
C PHE A 143 6.09 -12.41 3.33
N ILE A 144 5.79 -11.20 3.82
CA ILE A 144 5.38 -10.97 5.21
C ILE A 144 4.11 -11.78 5.53
N ASP A 145 3.11 -11.78 4.64
CA ASP A 145 1.87 -12.53 4.82
C ASP A 145 2.10 -14.04 4.87
N GLN A 146 2.97 -14.57 4.00
CA GLN A 146 3.32 -16.00 4.03
C GLN A 146 4.00 -16.40 5.34
N MET A 147 4.89 -15.56 5.85
CA MET A 147 5.58 -15.80 7.11
C MET A 147 4.64 -15.65 8.31
N ALA A 148 3.73 -14.68 8.28
CA ALA A 148 2.70 -14.53 9.28
C ALA A 148 1.78 -15.76 9.34
N SER A 149 1.35 -16.26 8.18
CA SER A 149 0.55 -17.48 8.09
C SER A 149 1.29 -18.71 8.65
N LEU A 150 2.60 -18.83 8.40
CA LEU A 150 3.42 -19.90 8.96
C LEU A 150 3.42 -19.88 10.49
N LEU A 151 3.43 -18.68 11.09
CA LEU A 151 3.36 -18.49 12.54
C LEU A 151 1.92 -18.44 13.09
N GLN A 152 0.91 -18.76 12.25
CA GLN A 152 -0.51 -18.74 12.60
C GLN A 152 -0.98 -17.38 13.12
N THR A 153 -0.61 -16.31 12.40
CA THR A 153 -1.00 -14.93 12.67
C THR A 153 -1.17 -14.16 11.36
N ASP A 154 -1.43 -12.87 11.43
CA ASP A 154 -1.42 -11.92 10.32
C ASP A 154 -0.25 -10.93 10.44
N ALA A 155 -0.13 -10.00 9.49
CA ALA A 155 0.94 -9.00 9.50
C ALA A 155 0.90 -8.10 10.75
N THR A 156 -0.29 -7.81 11.27
CA THR A 156 -0.47 -7.03 12.51
C THR A 156 0.03 -7.80 13.72
N GLY A 157 -0.38 -9.07 13.86
CA GLY A 157 0.09 -9.93 14.93
C GLY A 157 1.57 -10.21 14.86
N LEU A 158 2.14 -10.38 13.65
CA LEU A 158 3.58 -10.51 13.45
C LEU A 158 4.33 -9.28 13.99
N ASN A 159 3.82 -8.07 13.71
CA ASN A 159 4.39 -6.82 14.22
C ASN A 159 4.30 -6.73 15.74
N GLU A 160 3.18 -7.14 16.34
CA GLU A 160 3.05 -7.13 17.82
C GLU A 160 4.01 -8.11 18.49
N TYR A 161 4.20 -9.32 17.96
CA TYR A 161 5.20 -10.26 18.45
C TYR A 161 6.61 -9.68 18.34
N ALA A 162 6.97 -9.11 17.20
CA ALA A 162 8.31 -8.59 16.95
C ALA A 162 8.76 -7.51 17.94
N LYS A 163 7.83 -6.76 18.56
CA LYS A 163 8.17 -5.73 19.57
C LYS A 163 8.86 -6.28 20.82
N ASN A 164 8.67 -7.56 21.12
CA ASN A 164 9.14 -8.19 22.35
C ASN A 164 10.27 -9.21 22.13
N TYR A 165 10.94 -9.16 20.98
CA TYR A 165 12.02 -10.08 20.64
C TYR A 165 13.22 -9.96 21.60
N LYS A 166 13.97 -11.05 21.74
CA LYS A 166 15.20 -11.13 22.52
C LYS A 166 16.39 -11.59 21.70
N ALA A 167 16.15 -12.33 20.62
CA ALA A 167 17.17 -12.85 19.73
C ALA A 167 16.74 -12.68 18.25
N LEU A 168 17.72 -12.57 17.36
CA LEU A 168 17.52 -12.55 15.91
C LEU A 168 18.21 -13.75 15.28
N TYR A 169 17.51 -14.44 14.40
CA TYR A 169 18.01 -15.59 13.66
C TYR A 169 18.25 -15.21 12.20
N PRO A 170 19.27 -15.75 11.52
CA PRO A 170 19.46 -15.55 10.11
C PRO A 170 18.36 -16.27 9.32
N ILE A 171 17.56 -15.50 8.57
CA ILE A 171 16.51 -16.00 7.70
C ILE A 171 16.76 -15.45 6.30
N ALA A 172 16.69 -16.32 5.28
CA ALA A 172 16.84 -15.92 3.90
C ALA A 172 15.56 -15.26 3.38
N ALA A 173 15.61 -13.95 3.07
CA ALA A 173 14.48 -13.21 2.53
C ALA A 173 14.27 -13.37 1.03
N ARG A 174 15.08 -14.19 0.33
CA ARG A 174 15.05 -14.31 -1.13
C ARG A 174 13.82 -15.02 -1.68
N CYS A 175 13.26 -15.96 -0.95
CA CYS A 175 12.10 -16.74 -1.37
C CYS A 175 11.36 -17.27 -0.13
N GLY A 176 10.03 -17.20 -0.12
CA GLY A 176 9.22 -17.74 0.98
C GLY A 176 9.43 -19.24 1.24
N VAL A 177 9.80 -20.01 0.21
CA VAL A 177 10.12 -21.45 0.38
C VAL A 177 11.41 -21.61 1.19
N PHE A 178 12.49 -20.88 0.85
CA PHE A 178 13.74 -20.95 1.61
C PHE A 178 13.58 -20.38 3.02
N ALA A 179 12.88 -19.27 3.17
CA ALA A 179 12.58 -18.73 4.50
C ALA A 179 11.84 -19.74 5.38
N LYS A 180 10.88 -20.49 4.81
CA LYS A 180 10.20 -21.58 5.54
C LYS A 180 11.16 -22.69 5.97
N THR A 181 12.12 -23.06 5.14
CA THR A 181 13.12 -24.08 5.48
C THR A 181 14.11 -23.61 6.55
N ASP A 182 14.36 -22.30 6.67
CA ASP A 182 15.15 -21.73 7.75
C ASP A 182 14.36 -21.64 9.07
N ILE A 183 13.08 -21.26 8.98
CA ILE A 183 12.22 -21.04 10.16
C ILE A 183 11.79 -22.38 10.79
N GLN A 184 11.49 -23.41 10.02
CA GLN A 184 10.95 -24.65 10.56
C GLN A 184 11.87 -25.36 11.56
N PRO A 185 13.20 -25.48 11.33
CA PRO A 185 14.12 -25.97 12.34
C PRO A 185 14.12 -25.11 13.61
N LEU A 186 14.11 -23.78 13.47
CA LEU A 186 14.10 -22.87 14.62
C LEU A 186 12.85 -23.07 15.49
N ILE A 187 11.69 -23.28 14.88
CA ILE A 187 10.45 -23.61 15.61
C ILE A 187 10.64 -24.92 16.39
N ASN A 188 11.22 -25.95 15.77
CA ASN A 188 11.47 -27.25 16.41
C ASN A 188 12.47 -27.13 17.57
N ASP A 189 13.44 -26.21 17.47
CA ASP A 189 14.42 -25.92 18.50
C ASP A 189 13.90 -25.01 19.62
N GLY A 190 12.61 -24.59 19.54
CA GLY A 190 11.95 -23.82 20.58
C GLY A 190 12.11 -22.31 20.46
N ALA A 191 12.49 -21.77 19.29
CA ALA A 191 12.49 -20.33 19.04
C ALA A 191 11.09 -19.73 19.25
N THR A 192 11.04 -18.58 19.91
CA THR A 192 9.78 -17.92 20.23
C THR A 192 9.15 -17.24 19.00
N LYS A 193 7.84 -17.02 19.03
CA LYS A 193 7.16 -16.26 17.95
C LYS A 193 7.70 -14.84 17.88
N GLU A 194 8.05 -14.25 19.00
CA GLU A 194 8.62 -12.91 19.12
C GLU A 194 9.95 -12.80 18.36
N ASP A 195 10.85 -13.74 18.61
CA ASP A 195 12.17 -13.77 17.99
C ASP A 195 12.07 -14.07 16.48
N LEU A 196 11.22 -15.03 16.10
CA LEU A 196 10.99 -15.37 14.70
C LEU A 196 10.36 -14.19 13.92
N SER A 197 9.40 -13.50 14.52
CA SER A 197 8.75 -12.34 13.90
C SER A 197 9.75 -11.20 13.64
N ALA A 198 10.59 -10.87 14.63
CA ALA A 198 11.63 -9.87 14.48
C ALA A 198 12.67 -10.30 13.41
N SER A 199 13.03 -11.59 13.39
CA SER A 199 13.97 -12.14 12.41
C SER A 199 13.43 -12.08 10.97
N ILE A 200 12.12 -12.32 10.78
CA ILE A 200 11.43 -12.16 9.50
C ILE A 200 11.50 -10.71 9.02
N PHE A 201 11.19 -9.74 9.89
CA PHE A 201 11.31 -8.32 9.53
C PHE A 201 12.75 -7.90 9.26
N GLN A 202 13.73 -8.41 10.02
CA GLN A 202 15.15 -8.16 9.75
C GLN A 202 15.56 -8.71 8.37
N ALA A 203 15.03 -9.87 7.98
CA ALA A 203 15.27 -10.43 6.65
C ALA A 203 14.69 -9.53 5.53
N VAL A 204 13.49 -8.97 5.73
CA VAL A 204 12.89 -7.99 4.81
C VAL A 204 13.76 -6.74 4.69
N VAL A 205 14.21 -6.18 5.82
CA VAL A 205 15.11 -5.01 5.83
C VAL A 205 16.40 -5.30 5.07
N ASN A 206 17.06 -6.42 5.35
CA ASN A 206 18.29 -6.81 4.67
C ASN A 206 18.09 -6.93 3.16
N GLN A 207 16.95 -7.48 2.72
CA GLN A 207 16.64 -7.61 1.29
C GLN A 207 16.37 -6.26 0.63
N THR A 208 15.78 -5.32 1.36
CA THR A 208 15.43 -4.00 0.83
C THR A 208 16.65 -3.09 0.66
N ILE A 209 17.66 -3.21 1.55
CA ILE A 209 18.85 -2.33 1.55
C ILE A 209 20.06 -2.95 0.86
N SER A 210 19.98 -4.18 0.35
CA SER A 210 21.07 -4.87 -0.37
C SER A 210 20.98 -4.67 -1.88
#